data_ad865fe727240523e45c5555702b059d
#
_entry.id   ad865fe727240523e45c5555702b059d
#
_cell.length_a   1.000
_cell.length_b   1.000
_cell.length_c   1.000
_cell.angle_alpha   90.00
_cell.angle_beta   90.00
_cell.angle_gamma   90.00
#
_symmetry.space_group_name_H-M   'P 1'
#
loop_
_entity.id
_entity.type
_entity.pdbx_description
1 polymer ?
#
loop_
_entity_poly.entity_id
_entity_poly.type
_entity_poly.pdbx_seq_one_letter_code
_entity_poly.pdbx_strand_id
1 'polypeptide(L)'
;MIIFSGTEVGSNRTLLEGMKVESMGLNYWGLRKRGLPKTKTWLISEHFDDNTKVYIESGASQADKSGLSKTELEDLAADYQEFLVNNADRAAAFLEFDSQTLGKEWVAQQRSFFSNDPKLWVIWHQEYGIQNLKELSEQFQNVAIPNEEIESVTNLAGIVRSYQRQYGTHYHGIGCAKPDNLRQIPFATASTLSWISPMRRGETIIWDGTKLVRYPKKMKDQARPRYKAIVEKAGLDYLEFVNDSTLEATKVAVWSYLRLEESMDKKRPDLHIIDGGKKEEVSDNSDTPLMSGLMELGGYLSDNSGAEGRKVERSEVVPRAPEE
;
A
#
# COMPACT_ATOMS: atom_id res chain seq x y z
N MET A 1 -8.89 -10.12 2.24
CA MET A 1 -8.85 -9.48 0.90
C MET A 1 -7.41 -9.16 0.53
N ILE A 2 -7.02 -9.44 -0.73
CA ILE A 2 -5.67 -9.14 -1.24
C ILE A 2 -5.72 -7.86 -2.08
N ILE A 3 -4.81 -6.91 -1.78
CA ILE A 3 -4.66 -5.65 -2.50
C ILE A 3 -3.46 -5.79 -3.45
N PHE A 4 -3.69 -5.58 -4.74
CA PHE A 4 -2.66 -5.68 -5.77
C PHE A 4 -1.95 -4.33 -5.92
N SER A 5 -0.78 -4.15 -5.27
CA SER A 5 0.00 -2.91 -5.32
C SER A 5 0.74 -2.72 -6.65
N GLY A 6 1.19 -1.49 -6.94
CA GLY A 6 1.99 -1.15 -8.13
C GLY A 6 1.16 -0.53 -9.26
N THR A 7 -0.03 -0.03 -8.96
CA THR A 7 -0.96 0.54 -9.95
C THR A 7 -0.66 1.99 -10.34
N GLU A 8 0.36 2.61 -9.74
CA GLU A 8 0.96 3.85 -10.25
C GLU A 8 1.56 3.66 -11.66
N VAL A 9 1.78 2.43 -12.08
CA VAL A 9 2.14 2.05 -13.45
C VAL A 9 0.87 1.77 -14.24
N GLY A 10 0.58 2.59 -15.27
CA GLY A 10 -0.65 2.48 -16.06
C GLY A 10 -0.86 1.09 -16.68
N SER A 11 0.18 0.45 -17.24
CA SER A 11 0.09 -0.90 -17.80
C SER A 11 -0.26 -1.97 -16.76
N ASN A 12 0.19 -1.82 -15.51
CA ASN A 12 -0.19 -2.69 -14.42
C ASN A 12 -1.68 -2.56 -14.11
N ARG A 13 -2.17 -1.32 -14.03
CA ARG A 13 -3.58 -1.00 -13.78
C ARG A 13 -4.46 -1.61 -14.87
N THR A 14 -4.15 -1.34 -16.15
CA THR A 14 -4.91 -1.90 -17.28
C THR A 14 -4.94 -3.45 -17.26
N LEU A 15 -3.83 -4.09 -16.86
CA LEU A 15 -3.80 -5.55 -16.74
C LEU A 15 -4.76 -6.02 -15.64
N LEU A 16 -4.71 -5.39 -14.45
CA LEU A 16 -5.56 -5.77 -13.32
C LEU A 16 -7.04 -5.52 -13.62
N GLU A 17 -7.39 -4.41 -14.26
CA GLU A 17 -8.75 -4.11 -14.74
C GLU A 17 -9.23 -5.16 -15.73
N GLY A 18 -8.40 -5.53 -16.70
CA GLY A 18 -8.69 -6.62 -17.64
C GLY A 18 -8.89 -7.98 -16.97
N MET A 19 -8.28 -8.19 -15.82
CA MET A 19 -8.44 -9.38 -14.96
C MET A 19 -9.58 -9.23 -13.93
N LYS A 20 -10.32 -8.12 -13.94
CA LYS A 20 -11.43 -7.78 -13.02
C LYS A 20 -11.02 -7.80 -11.56
N VAL A 21 -9.83 -7.30 -11.27
CA VAL A 21 -9.36 -7.10 -9.90
C VAL A 21 -10.02 -5.85 -9.32
N GLU A 22 -10.71 -6.00 -8.19
CA GLU A 22 -11.47 -4.91 -7.56
C GLU A 22 -10.65 -4.12 -6.52
N SER A 23 -9.55 -4.68 -6.00
CA SER A 23 -8.78 -4.10 -4.91
C SER A 23 -7.34 -3.80 -5.35
N MET A 24 -7.04 -2.53 -5.54
CA MET A 24 -5.77 -2.06 -6.10
C MET A 24 -5.04 -1.12 -5.16
N GLY A 25 -3.71 -1.28 -5.06
CA GLY A 25 -2.83 -0.44 -4.25
C GLY A 25 -2.06 0.56 -5.10
N LEU A 26 -2.18 1.82 -4.76
CA LEU A 26 -1.53 2.95 -5.40
C LEU A 26 -0.43 3.52 -4.49
N ASN A 27 0.81 3.55 -4.96
CA ASN A 27 1.92 4.10 -4.21
C ASN A 27 2.18 5.56 -4.63
N TYR A 28 1.98 6.51 -3.69
CA TYR A 28 2.11 7.94 -3.97
C TYR A 28 3.55 8.33 -4.34
N TRP A 29 4.57 7.85 -3.60
CA TRP A 29 5.96 8.09 -3.97
C TRP A 29 6.28 7.55 -5.37
N GLY A 30 5.72 6.39 -5.72
CA GLY A 30 5.81 5.82 -7.06
C GLY A 30 5.25 6.74 -8.15
N LEU A 31 4.12 7.40 -7.90
CA LEU A 31 3.57 8.43 -8.80
C LEU A 31 4.52 9.62 -8.94
N ARG A 32 5.03 10.14 -7.82
CA ARG A 32 5.96 11.28 -7.80
C ARG A 32 7.22 11.00 -8.59
N LYS A 33 7.82 9.83 -8.42
CA LYS A 33 9.01 9.39 -9.19
C LYS A 33 8.77 9.25 -10.68
N ARG A 34 7.52 9.05 -11.13
CA ARG A 34 7.14 8.95 -12.54
C ARG A 34 6.83 10.28 -13.18
N GLY A 35 7.13 11.37 -12.51
CA GLY A 35 7.00 12.72 -13.04
C GLY A 35 5.62 13.33 -12.86
N LEU A 36 4.86 12.90 -11.83
CA LEU A 36 3.68 13.65 -11.42
C LEU A 36 4.13 15.06 -11.00
N PRO A 37 3.78 16.13 -11.73
CA PRO A 37 4.17 17.49 -11.38
C PRO A 37 3.53 17.90 -10.05
N LYS A 38 4.26 18.66 -9.21
CA LYS A 38 3.69 19.24 -7.98
C LYS A 38 2.44 20.09 -8.24
N THR A 39 2.36 20.71 -9.43
CA THR A 39 1.28 21.62 -9.83
C THR A 39 0.09 20.91 -10.47
N LYS A 40 0.17 19.59 -10.72
CA LYS A 40 -0.89 18.83 -11.36
C LYS A 40 -1.64 18.00 -10.35
N THR A 41 -2.91 18.29 -10.15
CA THR A 41 -3.84 17.40 -9.45
C THR A 41 -3.99 16.10 -10.22
N TRP A 42 -3.79 14.98 -9.52
CA TRP A 42 -4.01 13.65 -10.06
C TRP A 42 -5.19 13.02 -9.33
N LEU A 43 -6.23 12.68 -10.07
CA LEU A 43 -7.46 12.17 -9.49
C LEU A 43 -7.61 10.67 -9.75
N ILE A 44 -7.94 9.92 -8.71
CA ILE A 44 -8.23 8.47 -8.81
C ILE A 44 -9.38 8.24 -9.79
N SER A 45 -10.42 9.09 -9.77
CA SER A 45 -11.58 9.00 -10.66
C SER A 45 -11.26 9.12 -12.15
N GLU A 46 -10.13 9.71 -12.53
CA GLU A 46 -9.70 9.82 -13.94
C GLU A 46 -8.95 8.57 -14.42
N HIS A 47 -8.56 7.69 -13.48
CA HIS A 47 -7.61 6.63 -13.78
C HIS A 47 -8.08 5.22 -13.39
N PHE A 48 -9.12 5.10 -12.56
CA PHE A 48 -9.65 3.82 -12.10
C PHE A 48 -11.15 3.76 -12.33
N ASP A 49 -11.65 2.57 -12.65
CA ASP A 49 -13.08 2.32 -12.75
C ASP A 49 -13.79 2.59 -11.41
N ASP A 50 -15.06 3.01 -11.47
CA ASP A 50 -15.83 3.37 -10.29
C ASP A 50 -15.98 2.22 -9.26
N ASN A 51 -15.98 0.99 -9.72
CA ASN A 51 -16.06 -0.19 -8.85
C ASN A 51 -14.72 -0.60 -8.23
N THR A 52 -13.62 0.03 -8.64
CA THR A 52 -12.29 -0.29 -8.10
C THR A 52 -12.09 0.36 -6.73
N LYS A 53 -11.77 -0.45 -5.73
CA LYS A 53 -11.36 0.01 -4.40
C LYS A 53 -9.88 0.33 -4.44
N VAL A 54 -9.53 1.62 -4.30
CA VAL A 54 -8.15 2.09 -4.34
C VAL A 54 -7.62 2.34 -2.94
N TYR A 55 -6.56 1.61 -2.59
CA TYR A 55 -5.83 1.72 -1.33
C TYR A 55 -4.56 2.52 -1.56
N ILE A 56 -4.35 3.59 -0.81
CA ILE A 56 -3.23 4.51 -1.03
C ILE A 56 -2.11 4.18 -0.06
N GLU A 57 -0.93 3.90 -0.59
CA GLU A 57 0.33 3.78 0.15
C GLU A 57 1.12 5.08 0.00
N SER A 58 1.62 5.66 1.09
CA SER A 58 2.44 6.88 1.04
C SER A 58 3.75 6.68 0.29
N GLY A 59 4.37 5.51 0.46
CA GLY A 59 5.71 5.20 -0.04
C GLY A 59 6.84 5.85 0.77
N ALA A 60 6.57 6.32 1.99
CA ALA A 60 7.53 6.98 2.87
C ALA A 60 8.81 6.15 3.10
N SER A 61 8.69 4.86 3.42
CA SER A 61 9.86 3.97 3.57
C SER A 61 10.74 3.88 2.32
N GLN A 62 10.17 4.04 1.13
CA GLN A 62 10.92 4.06 -0.13
C GLN A 62 11.54 5.44 -0.38
N ALA A 63 10.87 6.50 0.04
CA ALA A 63 11.38 7.87 -0.02
C ALA A 63 12.57 8.05 0.94
N ASP A 64 12.49 7.53 2.17
CA ASP A 64 13.61 7.50 3.13
C ASP A 64 14.88 6.89 2.53
N LYS A 65 14.72 5.76 1.82
CA LYS A 65 15.82 5.03 1.17
C LYS A 65 16.35 5.72 -0.10
N SER A 66 15.70 6.78 -0.58
CA SER A 66 16.10 7.49 -1.79
C SER A 66 17.12 8.62 -1.54
N GLY A 67 17.45 8.89 -0.27
CA GLY A 67 18.42 9.90 0.12
C GLY A 67 17.87 11.33 0.16
N LEU A 68 16.55 11.49 0.27
CA LEU A 68 15.94 12.81 0.49
C LEU A 68 16.34 13.37 1.86
N SER A 69 16.53 14.69 1.92
CA SER A 69 16.69 15.43 3.18
C SER A 69 15.40 15.43 4.01
N LYS A 70 15.50 15.76 5.30
CA LYS A 70 14.32 15.89 6.16
C LYS A 70 13.30 16.88 5.60
N THR A 71 13.74 18.04 5.14
CA THR A 71 12.84 19.05 4.54
C THR A 71 12.15 18.54 3.29
N GLU A 72 12.86 17.80 2.42
CA GLU A 72 12.22 17.21 1.23
C GLU A 72 11.21 16.12 1.59
N LEU A 73 11.43 15.38 2.69
CA LEU A 73 10.48 14.39 3.20
C LEU A 73 9.25 15.07 3.84
N GLU A 74 9.44 16.18 4.56
CA GLU A 74 8.35 17.00 5.10
C GLU A 74 7.50 17.59 3.97
N ASP A 75 8.13 18.15 2.93
CA ASP A 75 7.45 18.63 1.73
C ASP A 75 6.67 17.51 1.03
N LEU A 76 7.28 16.32 0.92
CA LEU A 76 6.62 15.16 0.31
C LEU A 76 5.40 14.70 1.14
N ALA A 77 5.49 14.78 2.45
CA ALA A 77 4.38 14.45 3.34
C ALA A 77 3.23 15.45 3.20
N ALA A 78 3.53 16.74 3.08
CA ALA A 78 2.54 17.78 2.81
C ALA A 78 1.86 17.57 1.45
N ASP A 79 2.65 17.30 0.39
CA ASP A 79 2.14 16.96 -0.94
C ASP A 79 1.24 15.68 -0.90
N TYR A 80 1.60 14.71 -0.04
CA TYR A 80 0.79 13.49 0.16
C TYR A 80 -0.55 13.79 0.82
N GLN A 81 -0.56 14.65 1.83
CA GLN A 81 -1.79 15.08 2.49
C GLN A 81 -2.74 15.79 1.51
N GLU A 82 -2.22 16.72 0.70
CA GLU A 82 -3.00 17.37 -0.36
C GLU A 82 -3.57 16.35 -1.36
N PHE A 83 -2.75 15.36 -1.74
CA PHE A 83 -3.19 14.27 -2.60
C PHE A 83 -4.34 13.47 -1.98
N LEU A 84 -4.29 13.18 -0.68
CA LEU A 84 -5.36 12.48 0.04
C LEU A 84 -6.66 13.29 0.04
N VAL A 85 -6.59 14.62 0.28
CA VAL A 85 -7.76 15.49 0.22
C VAL A 85 -8.42 15.45 -1.14
N ASN A 86 -7.63 15.63 -2.20
CA ASN A 86 -8.14 15.67 -3.56
C ASN A 86 -8.77 14.34 -4.02
N ASN A 87 -8.52 13.24 -3.28
CA ASN A 87 -8.99 11.89 -3.59
C ASN A 87 -9.80 11.25 -2.47
N ALA A 88 -10.26 12.04 -1.48
CA ALA A 88 -10.89 11.52 -0.27
C ALA A 88 -12.16 10.70 -0.55
N ASP A 89 -12.95 11.08 -1.54
CA ASP A 89 -14.18 10.41 -1.97
C ASP A 89 -13.92 9.05 -2.63
N ARG A 90 -12.79 8.91 -3.33
CA ARG A 90 -12.43 7.72 -4.11
C ARG A 90 -11.46 6.77 -3.41
N ALA A 91 -10.75 7.23 -2.38
CA ALA A 91 -9.87 6.38 -1.59
C ALA A 91 -10.69 5.42 -0.73
N ALA A 92 -10.43 4.11 -0.85
CA ALA A 92 -11.02 3.09 0.02
C ALA A 92 -10.34 3.09 1.41
N ALA A 93 -9.04 3.30 1.45
CA ALA A 93 -8.24 3.51 2.65
C ALA A 93 -6.87 4.08 2.27
N PHE A 94 -6.14 4.58 3.27
CA PHE A 94 -4.78 5.09 3.06
C PHE A 94 -3.87 4.77 4.26
N LEU A 95 -2.60 4.52 3.98
CA LEU A 95 -1.55 4.38 4.99
C LEU A 95 -1.03 5.76 5.39
N GLU A 96 -0.69 5.95 6.65
CA GLU A 96 -0.02 7.16 7.13
C GLU A 96 1.32 7.39 6.41
N PHE A 97 1.85 8.61 6.48
CA PHE A 97 3.20 8.90 6.00
C PHE A 97 4.21 8.54 7.10
N ASP A 98 4.62 7.28 7.09
CA ASP A 98 5.50 6.69 8.10
C ASP A 98 6.96 6.77 7.64
N SER A 99 7.65 7.84 8.05
CA SER A 99 9.06 8.09 7.74
C SER A 99 9.94 7.85 8.97
N GLN A 100 10.83 6.87 8.88
CA GLN A 100 11.83 6.62 9.93
C GLN A 100 12.84 7.77 10.04
N THR A 101 13.14 8.45 8.92
CA THR A 101 14.06 9.61 8.88
C THR A 101 13.49 10.82 9.64
N LEU A 102 12.18 11.04 9.59
CA LEU A 102 11.52 12.11 10.32
C LEU A 102 11.31 11.74 11.80
N GLY A 103 11.17 10.45 12.09
CA GLY A 103 11.10 9.91 13.44
C GLY A 103 9.69 9.77 14.00
N LYS A 104 9.59 8.96 15.07
CA LYS A 104 8.33 8.53 15.68
C LYS A 104 7.45 9.67 16.16
N GLU A 105 8.03 10.68 16.80
CA GLU A 105 7.32 11.83 17.34
C GLU A 105 6.68 12.65 16.22
N TRP A 106 7.41 12.86 15.12
CA TRP A 106 6.89 13.55 13.96
C TRP A 106 5.72 12.77 13.34
N VAL A 107 5.87 11.45 13.13
CA VAL A 107 4.81 10.60 12.59
C VAL A 107 3.57 10.63 13.50
N ALA A 108 3.75 10.57 14.83
CA ALA A 108 2.64 10.64 15.78
C ALA A 108 1.92 11.99 15.73
N GLN A 109 2.64 13.08 15.51
CA GLN A 109 2.06 14.42 15.34
C GLN A 109 1.23 14.47 14.04
N GLN A 110 1.76 13.99 12.91
CA GLN A 110 1.02 13.94 11.65
C GLN A 110 -0.23 13.07 11.76
N ARG A 111 -0.13 11.93 12.42
CA ARG A 111 -1.24 11.01 12.66
C ARG A 111 -2.41 11.68 13.36
N SER A 112 -2.16 12.64 14.27
CA SER A 112 -3.22 13.32 15.00
C SER A 112 -4.20 14.09 14.10
N PHE A 113 -3.76 14.55 12.92
CA PHE A 113 -4.63 15.25 11.95
C PHE A 113 -5.68 14.33 11.32
N PHE A 114 -5.40 13.03 11.25
CA PHE A 114 -6.27 12.04 10.63
C PHE A 114 -6.85 11.04 11.63
N SER A 115 -6.69 11.26 12.94
CA SER A 115 -7.00 10.27 13.97
C SER A 115 -8.47 9.80 13.99
N ASN A 116 -9.39 10.61 13.48
CA ASN A 116 -10.81 10.29 13.40
C ASN A 116 -11.24 9.77 12.01
N ASP A 117 -10.33 9.68 11.03
CA ASP A 117 -10.68 9.18 9.71
C ASP A 117 -10.70 7.64 9.71
N PRO A 118 -11.87 7.01 9.45
CA PRO A 118 -11.98 5.55 9.43
C PRO A 118 -11.19 4.88 8.30
N LYS A 119 -10.71 5.65 7.34
CA LYS A 119 -9.88 5.16 6.22
C LYS A 119 -8.39 5.15 6.54
N LEU A 120 -7.97 5.79 7.66
CA LEU A 120 -6.57 5.79 8.08
C LEU A 120 -6.13 4.42 8.57
N TRP A 121 -4.98 3.97 8.09
CA TRP A 121 -4.22 2.84 8.60
C TRP A 121 -2.91 3.34 9.20
N VAL A 122 -2.76 3.20 10.52
CA VAL A 122 -1.52 3.53 11.23
C VAL A 122 -0.54 2.37 11.15
N ILE A 123 0.76 2.63 11.06
CA ILE A 123 1.77 1.60 10.86
C ILE A 123 2.48 1.29 12.18
N TRP A 124 2.57 0.01 12.51
CA TRP A 124 3.32 -0.47 13.66
C TRP A 124 4.65 -1.08 13.24
N HIS A 125 5.71 -0.76 13.98
CA HIS A 125 7.04 -1.35 13.86
C HIS A 125 7.45 -2.06 15.14
N GLN A 126 8.14 -3.20 15.00
CA GLN A 126 8.60 -4.01 16.13
C GLN A 126 9.54 -3.24 17.07
N GLU A 127 10.34 -2.32 16.55
CA GLU A 127 11.26 -1.50 17.35
C GLU A 127 10.55 -0.70 18.45
N TYR A 128 9.25 -0.42 18.29
CA TYR A 128 8.44 0.26 19.31
C TYR A 128 7.81 -0.70 20.32
N GLY A 129 8.03 -2.01 20.15
CA GLY A 129 7.57 -3.06 21.04
C GLY A 129 6.08 -3.39 20.96
N ILE A 130 5.72 -4.52 21.58
CA ILE A 130 4.33 -5.03 21.59
C ILE A 130 3.39 -4.13 22.37
N GLN A 131 3.89 -3.40 23.38
CA GLN A 131 3.06 -2.44 24.12
C GLN A 131 2.56 -1.31 23.20
N ASN A 132 3.41 -0.85 22.26
CA ASN A 132 2.97 0.15 21.27
C ASN A 132 1.94 -0.42 20.30
N LEU A 133 2.06 -1.70 19.87
CA LEU A 133 1.01 -2.35 19.07
C LEU A 133 -0.33 -2.38 19.81
N LYS A 134 -0.30 -2.63 21.13
CA LYS A 134 -1.50 -2.58 21.96
C LYS A 134 -2.12 -1.18 21.98
N GLU A 135 -1.31 -0.15 22.25
CA GLU A 135 -1.75 1.25 22.28
C GLU A 135 -2.37 1.70 20.96
N LEU A 136 -1.74 1.35 19.83
CA LEU A 136 -2.29 1.63 18.51
C LEU A 136 -3.62 0.89 18.29
N SER A 137 -3.73 -0.36 18.75
CA SER A 137 -4.96 -1.15 18.61
C SER A 137 -6.10 -0.64 19.49
N GLU A 138 -5.80 0.00 20.62
CA GLU A 138 -6.78 0.65 21.48
C GLU A 138 -7.30 1.98 20.89
N GLN A 139 -6.41 2.72 20.21
CA GLN A 139 -6.69 4.07 19.75
C GLN A 139 -7.23 4.14 18.32
N PHE A 140 -6.84 3.20 17.46
CA PHE A 140 -7.16 3.24 16.03
C PHE A 140 -7.92 2.00 15.58
N GLN A 141 -8.88 2.20 14.69
CA GLN A 141 -9.65 1.11 14.11
C GLN A 141 -8.80 0.23 13.20
N ASN A 142 -7.79 0.79 12.54
CA ASN A 142 -7.00 0.08 11.54
C ASN A 142 -5.51 0.22 11.82
N VAL A 143 -4.81 -0.92 11.90
CA VAL A 143 -3.36 -1.00 12.12
C VAL A 143 -2.71 -1.82 11.01
N ALA A 144 -1.66 -1.28 10.40
CA ALA A 144 -0.89 -1.95 9.37
C ALA A 144 0.42 -2.49 9.93
N ILE A 145 0.83 -3.68 9.48
CA ILE A 145 2.03 -4.37 9.91
C ILE A 145 2.88 -4.70 8.68
N PRO A 146 4.10 -4.16 8.54
CA PRO A 146 5.02 -4.50 7.47
C PRO A 146 5.39 -5.99 7.49
N ASN A 147 5.60 -6.59 6.31
CA ASN A 147 5.91 -8.02 6.21
C ASN A 147 7.20 -8.42 6.92
N GLU A 148 8.20 -7.57 6.95
CA GLU A 148 9.46 -7.76 7.66
C GLU A 148 9.28 -7.92 9.17
N GLU A 149 8.26 -7.29 9.76
CA GLU A 149 7.96 -7.37 11.18
C GLU A 149 7.25 -8.67 11.57
N ILE A 150 6.56 -9.30 10.61
CA ILE A 150 5.73 -10.49 10.87
C ILE A 150 6.59 -11.68 11.31
N GLU A 151 7.77 -11.84 10.72
CA GLU A 151 8.67 -12.97 11.00
C GLU A 151 9.56 -12.76 12.24
N SER A 152 9.69 -11.51 12.66
CA SER A 152 10.57 -11.13 13.75
C SER A 152 9.92 -11.25 15.14
N VAL A 153 8.58 -11.34 15.22
CA VAL A 153 7.84 -11.34 16.48
C VAL A 153 7.28 -12.73 16.79
N THR A 154 7.73 -13.29 17.89
CA THR A 154 7.21 -14.57 18.40
C THR A 154 5.72 -14.44 18.73
N ASN A 155 4.91 -15.35 18.18
CA ASN A 155 3.44 -15.42 18.42
C ASN A 155 2.65 -14.15 18.02
N LEU A 156 3.13 -13.40 17.04
CA LEU A 156 2.39 -12.21 16.55
C LEU A 156 0.92 -12.55 16.19
N ALA A 157 0.70 -13.71 15.57
CA ALA A 157 -0.65 -14.17 15.21
C ALA A 157 -1.59 -14.29 16.43
N GLY A 158 -1.10 -14.76 17.55
CA GLY A 158 -1.85 -14.87 18.82
C GLY A 158 -2.16 -13.48 19.39
N ILE A 159 -1.18 -12.58 19.37
CA ILE A 159 -1.31 -11.20 19.85
C ILE A 159 -2.35 -10.44 19.03
N VAL A 160 -2.22 -10.47 17.71
CA VAL A 160 -3.15 -9.81 16.77
C VAL A 160 -4.58 -10.32 16.95
N ARG A 161 -4.80 -11.64 17.09
CA ARG A 161 -6.12 -12.20 17.38
C ARG A 161 -6.70 -11.72 18.71
N SER A 162 -5.85 -11.60 19.73
CA SER A 162 -6.28 -11.10 21.04
C SER A 162 -6.75 -9.66 20.95
N TYR A 163 -5.95 -8.79 20.33
CA TYR A 163 -6.29 -7.36 20.19
C TYR A 163 -7.48 -7.13 19.27
N GLN A 164 -7.59 -7.91 18.17
CA GLN A 164 -8.77 -7.86 17.32
C GLN A 164 -10.06 -8.18 18.09
N ARG A 165 -10.05 -9.19 18.96
CA ARG A 165 -11.21 -9.55 19.79
C ARG A 165 -11.51 -8.52 20.87
N GLN A 166 -10.46 -7.94 21.45
CA GLN A 166 -10.57 -7.02 22.58
C GLN A 166 -10.98 -5.61 22.15
N TYR A 167 -10.42 -5.10 21.04
CA TYR A 167 -10.54 -3.72 20.59
C TYR A 167 -11.32 -3.56 19.29
N GLY A 168 -11.62 -4.64 18.57
CA GLY A 168 -12.25 -4.60 17.25
C GLY A 168 -11.35 -4.14 16.12
N THR A 169 -10.04 -4.03 16.36
CA THR A 169 -9.06 -3.49 15.42
C THR A 169 -8.92 -4.36 14.17
N HIS A 170 -8.93 -3.74 13.01
CA HIS A 170 -8.60 -4.39 11.74
C HIS A 170 -7.10 -4.32 11.49
N TYR A 171 -6.54 -5.41 10.96
CA TYR A 171 -5.11 -5.48 10.63
C TYR A 171 -4.87 -5.60 9.14
N HIS A 172 -3.88 -4.86 8.64
CA HIS A 172 -3.39 -4.93 7.26
C HIS A 172 -1.95 -5.44 7.21
N GLY A 173 -1.67 -6.42 6.36
CA GLY A 173 -0.30 -6.88 6.09
C GLY A 173 0.33 -6.13 4.92
N ILE A 174 1.26 -5.20 5.16
CA ILE A 174 1.96 -4.46 4.10
C ILE A 174 2.97 -5.39 3.42
N GLY A 175 2.86 -5.54 2.09
CA GLY A 175 3.77 -6.40 1.32
C GLY A 175 3.70 -7.88 1.67
N CYS A 176 2.64 -8.32 2.36
CA CYS A 176 2.48 -9.67 2.87
C CYS A 176 1.92 -10.59 1.77
N ALA A 177 2.81 -11.31 1.08
CA ALA A 177 2.45 -12.24 0.00
C ALA A 177 2.59 -13.72 0.37
N LYS A 178 3.09 -14.04 1.57
CA LYS A 178 3.32 -15.42 2.00
C LYS A 178 1.98 -16.06 2.44
N PRO A 179 1.55 -17.16 1.79
CA PRO A 179 0.27 -17.79 2.11
C PRO A 179 0.15 -18.23 3.57
N ASP A 180 1.25 -18.65 4.19
CA ASP A 180 1.23 -19.12 5.57
C ASP A 180 0.99 -17.97 6.55
N ASN A 181 1.60 -16.80 6.32
CA ASN A 181 1.34 -15.60 7.12
C ASN A 181 -0.13 -15.16 6.98
N LEU A 182 -0.64 -15.16 5.75
CA LEU A 182 -2.04 -14.81 5.47
C LEU A 182 -3.05 -15.78 6.10
N ARG A 183 -2.67 -17.05 6.29
CA ARG A 183 -3.52 -18.06 6.96
C ARG A 183 -3.45 -17.97 8.47
N GLN A 184 -2.27 -17.64 9.02
CA GLN A 184 -2.03 -17.65 10.45
C GLN A 184 -2.49 -16.37 11.13
N ILE A 185 -2.27 -15.21 10.49
CA ILE A 185 -2.63 -13.89 11.03
C ILE A 185 -3.98 -13.48 10.44
N PRO A 186 -4.93 -13.03 11.27
CA PRO A 186 -6.26 -12.66 10.81
C PRO A 186 -6.26 -11.24 10.19
N PHE A 187 -5.47 -11.04 9.15
CA PHE A 187 -5.50 -9.80 8.41
C PHE A 187 -6.86 -9.58 7.74
N ALA A 188 -7.45 -8.40 7.90
CA ALA A 188 -8.61 -7.96 7.14
C ALA A 188 -8.22 -7.77 5.67
N THR A 189 -7.05 -7.17 5.45
CA THR A 189 -6.48 -6.96 4.12
C THR A 189 -4.98 -7.22 4.12
N ALA A 190 -4.41 -7.51 2.95
CA ALA A 190 -2.96 -7.60 2.78
C ALA A 190 -2.57 -7.10 1.39
N SER A 191 -1.53 -6.26 1.30
CA SER A 191 -1.04 -5.79 0.01
C SER A 191 0.08 -6.67 -0.52
N THR A 192 0.21 -6.76 -1.84
CA THR A 192 1.30 -7.49 -2.48
C THR A 192 1.71 -6.88 -3.81
N LEU A 193 3.02 -6.85 -4.05
CA LEU A 193 3.66 -6.52 -5.32
C LEU A 193 4.22 -7.79 -6.00
N SER A 194 4.07 -8.96 -5.39
CA SER A 194 4.68 -10.19 -5.88
C SER A 194 4.05 -10.71 -7.18
N TRP A 195 2.83 -10.30 -7.50
CA TRP A 195 2.14 -10.67 -8.73
C TRP A 195 2.85 -10.19 -10.01
N ILE A 196 3.66 -9.12 -9.94
CA ILE A 196 4.47 -8.65 -11.08
C ILE A 196 5.85 -9.34 -11.19
N SER A 197 6.13 -10.31 -10.33
CA SER A 197 7.40 -11.05 -10.33
C SER A 197 7.71 -11.78 -11.64
N PRO A 198 6.72 -12.36 -12.35
CA PRO A 198 6.96 -12.91 -13.67
C PRO A 198 7.55 -11.89 -14.64
N MET A 199 7.00 -10.67 -14.65
CA MET A 199 7.44 -9.57 -15.50
C MET A 199 8.84 -9.06 -15.13
N ARG A 200 9.12 -8.97 -13.82
CA ARG A 200 10.39 -8.41 -13.31
C ARG A 200 11.53 -9.41 -13.28
N ARG A 201 11.26 -10.67 -12.96
CA ARG A 201 12.25 -11.70 -12.65
C ARG A 201 12.10 -12.99 -13.45
N GLY A 202 11.09 -13.10 -14.31
CA GLY A 202 10.80 -14.30 -15.10
C GLY A 202 10.36 -15.51 -14.27
N GLU A 203 9.89 -15.26 -13.03
CA GLU A 203 9.39 -16.32 -12.15
C GLU A 203 8.05 -16.87 -12.64
N THR A 204 7.67 -18.04 -12.17
CA THR A 204 6.34 -18.59 -12.36
C THR A 204 5.65 -18.67 -11.00
N ILE A 205 4.51 -18.01 -10.87
CA ILE A 205 3.66 -18.06 -9.68
C ILE A 205 2.32 -18.64 -10.12
N ILE A 206 1.93 -19.75 -9.50
CA ILE A 206 0.73 -20.46 -9.90
C ILE A 206 0.01 -21.12 -8.71
N TRP A 207 -1.31 -21.06 -8.75
CA TRP A 207 -2.18 -21.83 -7.86
C TRP A 207 -2.31 -23.26 -8.39
N ASP A 208 -1.83 -24.27 -7.64
CA ASP A 208 -1.83 -25.66 -8.04
C ASP A 208 -3.15 -26.42 -7.77
N GLY A 209 -4.17 -25.69 -7.30
CA GLY A 209 -5.45 -26.24 -6.85
C GLY A 209 -5.59 -26.29 -5.33
N THR A 210 -4.48 -26.23 -4.59
CA THR A 210 -4.45 -26.31 -3.12
C THR A 210 -3.61 -25.21 -2.49
N LYS A 211 -2.55 -24.78 -3.13
CA LYS A 211 -1.59 -23.78 -2.63
C LYS A 211 -1.00 -22.94 -3.75
N LEU A 212 -0.49 -21.79 -3.38
CA LEU A 212 0.30 -20.94 -4.25
C LEU A 212 1.73 -21.47 -4.32
N VAL A 213 2.20 -21.81 -5.50
CA VAL A 213 3.55 -22.33 -5.76
C VAL A 213 4.35 -21.29 -6.55
N ARG A 214 5.63 -21.16 -6.22
CA ARG A 214 6.54 -20.22 -6.88
C ARG A 214 7.77 -20.95 -7.39
N TYR A 215 8.10 -20.74 -8.67
CA TYR A 215 9.28 -21.31 -9.31
C TYR A 215 10.19 -20.17 -9.79
N PRO A 216 11.50 -20.25 -9.52
CA PRO A 216 12.47 -19.31 -10.08
C PRO A 216 12.57 -19.46 -11.60
N LYS A 217 13.05 -18.41 -12.28
CA LYS A 217 13.20 -18.35 -13.75
C LYS A 217 13.84 -19.62 -14.35
N LYS A 218 14.89 -20.14 -13.73
CA LYS A 218 15.61 -21.36 -14.19
C LYS A 218 14.76 -22.64 -14.23
N MET A 219 13.63 -22.66 -13.53
CA MET A 219 12.73 -23.82 -13.46
C MET A 219 11.48 -23.66 -14.32
N LYS A 220 11.28 -22.54 -15.01
CA LYS A 220 10.05 -22.22 -15.73
C LYS A 220 9.67 -23.27 -16.78
N ASP A 221 10.66 -23.73 -17.59
CA ASP A 221 10.44 -24.67 -18.69
C ASP A 221 10.03 -26.07 -18.21
N GLN A 222 10.42 -26.45 -16.99
CA GLN A 222 10.01 -27.68 -16.33
C GLN A 222 8.69 -27.53 -15.57
N ALA A 223 8.42 -26.34 -15.03
CA ALA A 223 7.26 -26.09 -14.19
C ALA A 223 5.99 -25.81 -15.01
N ARG A 224 6.05 -24.87 -15.95
CA ARG A 224 4.88 -24.39 -16.69
C ARG A 224 4.09 -25.48 -17.42
N PRO A 225 4.73 -26.46 -18.10
CA PRO A 225 4.00 -27.52 -18.81
C PRO A 225 3.10 -28.38 -17.92
N ARG A 226 3.40 -28.46 -16.62
CA ARG A 226 2.63 -29.27 -15.64
C ARG A 226 1.25 -28.70 -15.37
N TYR A 227 1.02 -27.42 -15.69
CA TYR A 227 -0.19 -26.68 -15.29
C TYR A 227 -1.16 -26.40 -16.44
N LYS A 228 -1.02 -27.14 -17.58
CA LYS A 228 -1.87 -26.95 -18.76
C LYS A 228 -3.35 -26.88 -18.41
N ALA A 229 -3.88 -27.91 -17.79
CA ALA A 229 -5.30 -28.00 -17.46
C ALA A 229 -5.77 -26.87 -16.52
N ILE A 230 -4.91 -26.38 -15.65
CA ILE A 230 -5.22 -25.28 -14.71
C ILE A 230 -5.30 -23.96 -15.46
N VAL A 231 -4.31 -23.67 -16.33
CA VAL A 231 -4.24 -22.42 -17.10
C VAL A 231 -5.39 -22.34 -18.10
N GLU A 232 -5.66 -23.43 -18.84
CA GLU A 232 -6.79 -23.51 -19.79
C GLU A 232 -8.14 -23.36 -19.08
N LYS A 233 -8.33 -24.02 -17.91
CA LYS A 233 -9.55 -23.87 -17.10
C LYS A 233 -9.75 -22.45 -16.56
N ALA A 234 -8.66 -21.72 -16.33
CA ALA A 234 -8.68 -20.31 -15.96
C ALA A 234 -9.05 -19.37 -17.12
N GLY A 235 -9.18 -19.89 -18.35
CA GLY A 235 -9.43 -19.08 -19.55
C GLY A 235 -8.20 -18.29 -20.00
N LEU A 236 -7.01 -18.73 -19.61
CA LEU A 236 -5.73 -18.09 -19.95
C LEU A 236 -5.04 -18.84 -21.07
N ASP A 237 -4.16 -18.15 -21.82
CA ASP A 237 -3.47 -18.74 -22.96
C ASP A 237 -2.28 -19.60 -22.51
N TYR A 238 -2.47 -20.92 -22.56
CA TYR A 238 -1.43 -21.87 -22.18
C TYR A 238 -0.22 -21.83 -23.11
N LEU A 239 -0.42 -21.64 -24.42
CA LEU A 239 0.69 -21.63 -25.38
C LEU A 239 1.56 -20.41 -25.17
N GLU A 240 0.98 -19.24 -25.00
CA GLU A 240 1.70 -18.01 -24.63
C GLU A 240 2.42 -18.17 -23.29
N PHE A 241 1.76 -18.79 -22.29
CA PHE A 241 2.35 -19.04 -20.98
C PHE A 241 3.61 -19.90 -21.03
N VAL A 242 3.63 -20.97 -21.80
CA VAL A 242 4.82 -21.85 -21.94
C VAL A 242 5.87 -21.26 -22.87
N ASN A 243 5.48 -20.47 -23.88
CA ASN A 243 6.37 -19.78 -24.81
C ASN A 243 6.99 -18.50 -24.25
N ASP A 244 6.94 -18.33 -22.92
CA ASP A 244 7.62 -17.27 -22.18
C ASP A 244 7.03 -15.86 -22.34
N SER A 245 5.75 -15.75 -22.71
CA SER A 245 5.03 -14.49 -22.62
C SER A 245 5.01 -14.02 -21.16
N THR A 246 5.71 -12.91 -20.89
CA THR A 246 5.75 -12.31 -19.54
C THR A 246 4.39 -11.76 -19.13
N LEU A 247 3.61 -11.29 -20.10
CA LEU A 247 2.24 -10.82 -19.89
C LEU A 247 1.35 -11.96 -19.42
N GLU A 248 1.37 -13.09 -20.14
CA GLU A 248 0.52 -14.23 -19.80
C GLU A 248 0.94 -14.88 -18.46
N ALA A 249 2.25 -15.00 -18.22
CA ALA A 249 2.75 -15.47 -16.94
C ALA A 249 2.32 -14.54 -15.76
N THR A 250 2.19 -13.23 -16.02
CA THR A 250 1.71 -12.27 -15.02
C THR A 250 0.21 -12.40 -14.81
N LYS A 251 -0.60 -12.61 -15.84
CA LYS A 251 -2.03 -12.92 -15.70
C LYS A 251 -2.25 -14.20 -14.90
N VAL A 252 -1.46 -15.24 -15.15
CA VAL A 252 -1.49 -16.49 -14.35
C VAL A 252 -1.17 -16.20 -12.88
N ALA A 253 -0.22 -15.33 -12.59
CA ALA A 253 0.09 -14.93 -11.21
C ALA A 253 -1.07 -14.17 -10.55
N VAL A 254 -1.67 -13.18 -11.24
CA VAL A 254 -2.85 -12.45 -10.75
C VAL A 254 -3.99 -13.44 -10.44
N TRP A 255 -4.36 -14.28 -11.40
CA TRP A 255 -5.37 -15.31 -11.20
C TRP A 255 -5.07 -16.20 -10.00
N SER A 256 -3.81 -16.57 -9.82
CA SER A 256 -3.39 -17.44 -8.71
C SER A 256 -3.53 -16.78 -7.35
N TYR A 257 -3.28 -15.47 -7.23
CA TYR A 257 -3.54 -14.72 -6.01
C TYR A 257 -5.04 -14.58 -5.71
N LEU A 258 -5.88 -14.40 -6.74
CA LEU A 258 -7.34 -14.41 -6.57
C LEU A 258 -7.82 -15.79 -6.06
N ARG A 259 -7.27 -16.90 -6.55
CA ARG A 259 -7.59 -18.25 -6.01
C ARG A 259 -7.09 -18.43 -4.58
N LEU A 260 -5.93 -17.89 -4.23
CA LEU A 260 -5.46 -17.89 -2.85
C LEU A 260 -6.45 -17.16 -1.94
N GLU A 261 -6.90 -15.97 -2.33
CA GLU A 261 -7.90 -15.20 -1.60
C GLU A 261 -9.17 -15.99 -1.36
N GLU A 262 -9.80 -16.52 -2.40
CA GLU A 262 -11.00 -17.37 -2.30
C GLU A 262 -10.81 -18.58 -1.37
N SER A 263 -9.60 -19.15 -1.35
CA SER A 263 -9.28 -20.29 -0.49
C SER A 263 -9.21 -19.91 0.99
N MET A 264 -8.90 -18.64 1.28
CA MET A 264 -8.86 -18.12 2.66
C MET A 264 -10.26 -17.77 3.16
N ASP A 265 -11.09 -17.15 2.33
CA ASP A 265 -12.45 -16.75 2.68
C ASP A 265 -13.30 -17.97 3.06
N LYS A 266 -13.17 -19.07 2.31
CA LYS A 266 -13.85 -20.33 2.64
C LYS A 266 -13.48 -20.93 4.01
N LYS A 267 -12.29 -20.58 4.54
CA LYS A 267 -11.78 -21.09 5.83
C LYS A 267 -12.00 -20.13 7.00
N ARG A 268 -12.53 -18.95 6.73
CA ARG A 268 -12.76 -17.89 7.73
C ARG A 268 -14.21 -17.36 7.66
N PRO A 269 -15.24 -18.21 7.81
CA PRO A 269 -16.63 -17.76 7.73
C PRO A 269 -16.97 -16.70 8.79
N ASP A 270 -16.26 -16.69 9.91
CA ASP A 270 -16.57 -15.80 11.04
C ASP A 270 -16.13 -14.34 10.85
N LEU A 271 -15.25 -14.05 9.87
CA LEU A 271 -14.80 -12.68 9.59
C LEU A 271 -15.84 -11.84 8.82
N HIS A 272 -16.78 -12.50 8.13
CA HIS A 272 -17.89 -11.83 7.43
C HIS A 272 -19.03 -11.40 8.38
N ILE A 273 -19.05 -11.90 9.61
CA ILE A 273 -20.11 -11.59 10.60
C ILE A 273 -19.86 -10.24 11.28
N ILE A 274 -18.64 -9.69 11.21
CA ILE A 274 -18.30 -8.41 11.86
C ILE A 274 -18.84 -7.21 11.08
N ASP A 275 -19.13 -7.34 9.80
CA ASP A 275 -19.76 -6.30 8.97
C ASP A 275 -21.30 -6.16 9.20
N GLY A 276 -21.90 -7.06 9.98
CA GLY A 276 -23.35 -7.19 10.16
C GLY A 276 -23.95 -6.62 11.44
N GLY A 277 -23.21 -5.94 12.31
CA GLY A 277 -23.72 -5.65 13.64
C GLY A 277 -23.39 -4.31 14.26
N LYS A 278 -23.74 -3.21 13.61
CA LYS A 278 -24.25 -1.97 14.21
C LYS A 278 -24.65 -1.02 13.08
N LYS A 279 -25.92 -1.00 12.74
CA LYS A 279 -26.55 0.19 12.17
C LYS A 279 -26.65 1.22 13.30
N GLU A 280 -25.61 2.01 13.52
CA GLU A 280 -25.77 3.34 14.06
C GLU A 280 -26.22 4.23 12.90
N GLU A 281 -27.36 4.85 13.08
CA GLU A 281 -27.89 5.88 12.18
C GLU A 281 -26.79 6.95 12.03
N VAL A 282 -26.13 6.93 10.88
CA VAL A 282 -25.24 8.02 10.48
C VAL A 282 -26.16 9.20 10.19
N SER A 283 -26.21 10.15 11.09
CA SER A 283 -26.77 11.47 10.82
C SER A 283 -25.98 12.04 9.63
N ASP A 284 -26.75 12.46 8.64
CA ASP A 284 -26.30 13.07 7.39
C ASP A 284 -25.59 14.41 7.69
N ASN A 285 -24.30 14.34 8.06
CA ASN A 285 -23.41 15.48 8.15
C ASN A 285 -22.25 15.22 7.18
N SER A 286 -22.35 15.89 6.04
CA SER A 286 -21.45 15.83 4.89
C SER A 286 -20.04 16.45 5.11
N ASP A 287 -19.61 16.64 6.36
CA ASP A 287 -18.26 17.13 6.67
C ASP A 287 -17.37 15.93 6.99
N THR A 288 -16.62 15.48 5.99
CA THR A 288 -15.59 14.46 6.20
C THR A 288 -14.49 15.00 7.11
N PRO A 289 -14.06 14.27 8.15
CA PRO A 289 -12.99 14.68 9.07
C PRO A 289 -11.69 15.08 8.38
N LEU A 290 -11.40 14.51 7.20
CA LEU A 290 -10.26 14.88 6.35
C LEU A 290 -10.28 16.38 5.98
N MET A 291 -11.46 16.94 5.67
CA MET A 291 -11.56 18.33 5.23
C MET A 291 -11.32 19.34 6.37
N SER A 292 -11.75 19.03 7.60
CA SER A 292 -11.55 19.93 8.73
C SER A 292 -10.08 19.95 9.20
N GLY A 293 -9.43 18.78 9.26
CA GLY A 293 -8.02 18.69 9.66
C GLY A 293 -7.06 19.35 8.68
N LEU A 294 -7.39 19.34 7.38
CA LEU A 294 -6.54 19.96 6.36
C LEU A 294 -6.77 21.45 6.17
N MET A 295 -7.96 21.96 6.49
CA MET A 295 -8.15 23.41 6.58
C MET A 295 -7.32 24.04 7.73
N GLU A 296 -7.13 23.33 8.84
CA GLU A 296 -6.24 23.77 9.91
C GLU A 296 -4.75 23.73 9.51
N LEU A 297 -4.34 22.74 8.71
CA LEU A 297 -2.98 22.67 8.15
C LEU A 297 -2.67 23.80 7.17
N GLY A 298 -3.62 24.19 6.33
CA GLY A 298 -3.48 25.32 5.42
C GLY A 298 -3.21 26.65 6.15
N GLY A 299 -3.78 26.83 7.33
CA GLY A 299 -3.50 27.97 8.21
C GLY A 299 -2.08 27.96 8.79
N TYR A 300 -1.57 26.78 9.13
CA TYR A 300 -0.23 26.63 9.72
C TYR A 300 0.91 26.83 8.70
N LEU A 301 0.69 26.45 7.44
CA LEU A 301 1.67 26.61 6.37
C LEU A 301 1.73 28.06 5.84
N SER A 302 0.62 28.83 5.95
CA SER A 302 0.59 30.23 5.53
C SER A 302 1.24 31.20 6.50
N ASP A 303 1.31 30.88 7.81
CA ASP A 303 1.92 31.75 8.83
C ASP A 303 3.45 31.63 8.94
N ASN A 304 4.06 30.55 8.37
CA ASN A 304 5.51 30.39 8.34
C ASN A 304 6.21 30.98 7.09
N SER A 305 5.46 31.56 6.14
CA SER A 305 6.04 32.25 4.98
C SER A 305 6.51 33.69 5.26
N GLY A 306 6.49 34.13 6.54
CA GLY A 306 6.85 35.46 7.00
C GLY A 306 8.26 35.62 7.60
N ALA A 307 9.25 34.80 7.24
CA ALA A 307 10.63 34.98 7.68
C ALA A 307 11.50 35.57 6.56
N GLU A 308 11.68 36.88 6.69
CA GLU A 308 12.77 37.74 6.25
C GLU A 308 13.78 37.27 5.21
N GLY A 309 13.76 38.00 4.07
CA GLY A 309 14.77 38.00 3.04
C GLY A 309 16.18 38.31 3.56
N ARG A 310 17.04 37.29 3.67
CA ARG A 310 18.48 37.48 3.65
C ARG A 310 18.95 37.53 2.21
N LYS A 311 19.34 38.73 1.77
CA LYS A 311 20.15 38.93 0.57
C LYS A 311 21.46 38.14 0.73
N VAL A 312 21.67 37.14 -0.10
CA VAL A 312 22.96 36.52 -0.30
C VAL A 312 23.65 37.29 -1.43
N GLU A 313 24.70 38.02 -1.10
CA GLU A 313 25.64 38.62 -2.07
C GLU A 313 26.28 37.49 -2.86
N ARG A 314 26.16 37.57 -4.18
CA ARG A 314 26.91 36.72 -5.11
C ARG A 314 28.34 37.18 -5.13
N SER A 315 29.29 36.41 -4.60
CA SER A 315 30.69 36.52 -4.89
C SER A 315 30.97 35.94 -6.28
N GLU A 316 31.46 36.78 -7.17
CA GLU A 316 31.97 36.40 -8.49
C GLU A 316 33.19 35.49 -8.33
N VAL A 317 33.12 34.29 -8.87
CA VAL A 317 34.26 33.39 -9.02
C VAL A 317 34.84 33.59 -10.42
N VAL A 318 36.03 34.20 -10.49
CA VAL A 318 36.84 34.36 -11.71
C VAL A 318 37.40 32.98 -12.11
N PRO A 319 37.28 32.54 -13.36
CA PRO A 319 37.92 31.31 -13.82
C PRO A 319 39.43 31.50 -14.04
N ARG A 320 40.24 30.62 -13.44
CA ARG A 320 41.68 30.49 -13.77
C ARG A 320 41.85 29.66 -15.05
N ALA A 321 42.68 30.16 -15.94
CA ALA A 321 43.15 29.51 -17.14
C ALA A 321 44.10 28.33 -16.83
N PRO A 322 44.19 27.31 -17.70
CA PRO A 322 45.11 26.18 -17.53
C PRO A 322 46.53 26.61 -17.90
N GLU A 323 47.48 26.28 -17.03
CA GLU A 323 48.92 26.25 -17.36
C GLU A 323 49.31 24.83 -17.81
N GLU A 324 50.16 24.78 -18.79
CA GLU A 324 50.79 23.76 -19.61
C GLU A 324 50.96 22.33 -19.06
#